data_6a359023e244f3ea073c95e6e7aec42d
#
_entry.id   6a359023e244f3ea073c95e6e7aec42d
#
_cell.length_a   1.000
_cell.length_b   1.000
_cell.length_c   1.000
_cell.angle_alpha   90.00
_cell.angle_beta   90.00
_cell.angle_gamma   90.00
#
_symmetry.space_group_name_H-M   'P 1'
#
loop_
_entity.id
_entity.type
_entity.pdbx_description
1 polymer ?
#
loop_
_entity_poly.entity_id
_entity_poly.type
_entity_poly.pdbx_seq_one_letter_code
_entity_poly.pdbx_strand_id
1 'polypeptide(L)'
;QSAIKYIRDTFQKEFGKEMNLERISAPLFVEKSSGLNDNLNGVERPVQFDIAGIKDEAVEVVQSLAKWKRMALKEYGFQPGEGLYTNMNAIRRDEELDNLHSCYVDQWDWERVITKEERNEETLKDTVRAIFKVIKHMEHEVWYKYPQAVKILPDQVTFITSQELEDRYPGKTPKERENLITKEYRSEEH
;
A
#
# COMPACT_ATOMS: atom_id res chain seq x y z
N GLN A 1 -18.60 -10.53 -7.72
CA GLN A 1 -17.99 -11.28 -6.59
C GLN A 1 -16.90 -12.23 -7.08
N SER A 2 -17.14 -13.09 -8.10
CA SER A 2 -16.15 -14.05 -8.61
C SER A 2 -14.88 -13.38 -9.18
N ALA A 3 -15.01 -12.23 -9.87
CA ALA A 3 -13.89 -11.48 -10.39
C ALA A 3 -13.05 -10.89 -9.26
N ILE A 4 -13.66 -10.32 -8.23
CA ILE A 4 -12.96 -9.77 -7.06
C ILE A 4 -12.16 -10.86 -6.35
N LYS A 5 -12.78 -12.03 -6.11
CA LYS A 5 -12.09 -13.17 -5.52
C LYS A 5 -10.88 -13.59 -6.37
N TYR A 6 -11.06 -13.72 -7.68
CA TYR A 6 -9.99 -14.09 -8.61
C TYR A 6 -8.82 -13.11 -8.57
N ILE A 7 -9.10 -11.81 -8.60
CA ILE A 7 -8.10 -10.76 -8.51
C ILE A 7 -7.32 -10.88 -7.19
N ARG A 8 -8.03 -10.99 -6.06
CA ARG A 8 -7.38 -11.09 -4.73
C ARG A 8 -6.48 -12.30 -4.62
N ASP A 9 -6.97 -13.47 -4.99
CA ASP A 9 -6.22 -14.73 -4.87
C ASP A 9 -4.99 -14.76 -5.79
N THR A 10 -5.14 -14.27 -7.03
CA THR A 10 -4.05 -14.29 -8.01
C THR A 10 -3.02 -13.21 -7.71
N PHE A 11 -3.46 -11.96 -7.46
CA PHE A 11 -2.55 -10.85 -7.19
C PHE A 11 -1.65 -11.14 -5.99
N GLN A 12 -2.20 -11.52 -4.85
CA GLN A 12 -1.38 -11.74 -3.64
C GLN A 12 -0.33 -12.84 -3.84
N LYS A 13 -0.64 -13.87 -4.63
CA LYS A 13 0.30 -14.95 -4.95
C LYS A 13 1.42 -14.46 -5.85
N GLU A 14 1.08 -13.81 -6.95
CA GLU A 14 2.06 -13.29 -7.91
C GLU A 14 2.90 -12.16 -7.31
N PHE A 15 2.29 -11.29 -6.52
CA PHE A 15 2.98 -10.21 -5.82
C PHE A 15 3.99 -10.75 -4.79
N GLY A 16 3.57 -11.72 -3.96
CA GLY A 16 4.45 -12.36 -3.00
C GLY A 16 5.67 -13.01 -3.68
N LYS A 17 5.44 -13.69 -4.82
CA LYS A 17 6.50 -14.32 -5.61
C LYS A 17 7.44 -13.30 -6.26
N GLU A 18 6.92 -12.29 -6.95
CA GLU A 18 7.73 -11.28 -7.65
C GLU A 18 8.59 -10.46 -6.69
N MET A 19 8.03 -10.13 -5.52
CA MET A 19 8.68 -9.28 -4.53
C MET A 19 9.46 -10.05 -3.46
N ASN A 20 9.47 -11.39 -3.52
CA ASN A 20 10.06 -12.27 -2.49
C ASN A 20 9.48 -12.00 -1.09
N LEU A 21 8.16 -12.01 -0.99
CA LEU A 21 7.45 -11.72 0.26
C LEU A 21 6.72 -12.96 0.78
N GLU A 22 6.81 -13.19 2.08
CA GLU A 22 6.03 -14.19 2.78
C GLU A 22 4.75 -13.61 3.36
N ARG A 23 3.64 -14.36 3.29
CA ARG A 23 2.38 -13.92 3.87
C ARG A 23 2.36 -14.15 5.38
N ILE A 24 2.19 -13.07 6.12
CA ILE A 24 2.11 -13.10 7.60
C ILE A 24 0.74 -12.57 8.05
N SER A 25 0.19 -13.13 9.12
CA SER A 25 -1.00 -12.59 9.76
C SER A 25 -0.63 -11.44 10.67
N ALA A 26 -1.29 -10.31 10.49
CA ALA A 26 -1.08 -9.12 11.29
C ALA A 26 -2.21 -8.92 12.32
N PRO A 27 -1.97 -8.20 13.41
CA PRO A 27 -3.00 -7.85 14.38
C PRO A 27 -4.00 -6.85 13.80
N LEU A 28 -5.27 -6.97 14.18
CA LEU A 28 -6.30 -5.98 13.91
C LEU A 28 -6.22 -4.80 14.89
N PHE A 29 -5.79 -5.05 16.10
CA PHE A 29 -5.60 -4.07 17.16
C PHE A 29 -4.36 -4.40 17.99
N VAL A 30 -3.83 -3.41 18.64
CA VAL A 30 -2.63 -3.52 19.48
C VAL A 30 -2.85 -2.80 20.81
N GLU A 31 -2.11 -3.18 21.82
CA GLU A 31 -2.06 -2.44 23.08
C GLU A 31 -1.50 -1.04 22.84
N LYS A 32 -2.13 -0.03 23.40
CA LYS A 32 -1.69 1.38 23.26
C LYS A 32 -0.27 1.59 23.76
N SER A 33 0.07 0.97 24.89
CA SER A 33 1.42 1.04 25.50
C SER A 33 2.51 0.44 24.63
N SER A 34 2.17 -0.50 23.73
CA SER A 34 3.14 -1.09 22.80
C SER A 34 3.77 -0.09 21.84
N GLY A 35 3.08 1.04 21.56
CA GLY A 35 3.50 2.03 20.60
C GLY A 35 3.55 1.55 19.14
N LEU A 36 3.01 0.34 18.86
CA LEU A 36 3.05 -0.29 17.53
C LEU A 36 2.03 0.30 16.56
N ASN A 37 0.95 0.95 17.06
CA ASN A 37 0.05 1.68 16.19
C ASN A 37 0.73 2.92 15.63
N ASP A 38 0.52 3.21 14.36
CA ASP A 38 1.08 4.40 13.71
C ASP A 38 0.09 5.57 13.86
N ASN A 39 0.59 6.72 14.28
CA ASN A 39 -0.23 7.91 14.46
C ASN A 39 -0.43 8.71 13.16
N LEU A 40 -0.11 8.14 12.01
CA LEU A 40 -0.20 8.80 10.70
C LEU A 40 0.48 10.19 10.72
N ASN A 41 -0.31 11.27 10.58
CA ASN A 41 0.20 12.65 10.67
C ASN A 41 0.31 13.18 12.12
N GLY A 42 -0.08 12.36 13.11
CA GLY A 42 -0.02 12.71 14.53
C GLY A 42 -1.25 13.46 15.07
N VAL A 43 -2.26 13.70 14.24
CA VAL A 43 -3.52 14.36 14.61
C VAL A 43 -4.71 13.41 14.60
N GLU A 44 -4.63 12.33 13.86
CA GLU A 44 -5.67 11.31 13.74
C GLU A 44 -5.77 10.50 15.03
N ARG A 45 -7.00 10.28 15.47
CA ARG A 45 -7.31 9.53 16.69
C ARG A 45 -7.62 8.07 16.34
N PRO A 46 -6.95 7.08 16.93
CA PRO A 46 -7.34 5.69 16.77
C PRO A 46 -8.70 5.39 17.40
N VAL A 47 -9.37 4.35 16.92
CA VAL A 47 -10.49 3.76 17.63
C VAL A 47 -9.94 2.95 18.79
N GLN A 48 -10.33 3.29 20.00
CA GLN A 48 -9.91 2.65 21.24
C GLN A 48 -11.06 1.90 21.88
N PHE A 49 -10.77 0.80 22.55
CA PHE A 49 -11.71 0.04 23.35
C PHE A 49 -10.97 -0.69 24.47
N ASP A 50 -11.71 -1.15 25.47
CA ASP A 50 -11.22 -1.98 26.56
C ASP A 50 -11.53 -3.45 26.32
N ILE A 51 -10.73 -4.32 26.92
CA ILE A 51 -10.93 -5.77 26.92
C ILE A 51 -11.04 -6.21 28.38
N ALA A 52 -12.13 -6.90 28.74
CA ALA A 52 -12.43 -7.31 30.11
C ALA A 52 -11.31 -8.12 30.82
N GLY A 53 -10.47 -8.82 30.05
CA GLY A 53 -9.31 -9.56 30.57
C GLY A 53 -8.02 -8.76 30.71
N ILE A 54 -7.98 -7.53 30.18
CA ILE A 54 -6.83 -6.62 30.22
C ILE A 54 -7.23 -5.41 31.05
N LYS A 55 -6.78 -5.37 32.32
CA LYS A 55 -7.11 -4.28 33.22
C LYS A 55 -6.19 -3.09 33.00
N ASP A 56 -6.76 -1.90 33.08
CA ASP A 56 -6.07 -0.61 33.07
C ASP A 56 -5.30 -0.30 31.77
N GLU A 57 -5.60 -1.00 30.68
CA GLU A 57 -4.98 -0.75 29.39
C GLU A 57 -6.00 -0.70 28.24
N ALA A 58 -5.91 0.36 27.43
CA ALA A 58 -6.69 0.48 26.22
C ALA A 58 -5.98 -0.22 25.05
N VAL A 59 -6.76 -0.84 24.19
CA VAL A 59 -6.31 -1.34 22.90
C VAL A 59 -6.78 -0.43 21.77
N GLU A 60 -6.02 -0.35 20.71
CA GLU A 60 -6.28 0.51 19.58
C GLU A 60 -6.39 -0.33 18.30
N VAL A 61 -7.47 -0.12 17.54
CA VAL A 61 -7.54 -0.63 16.17
C VAL A 61 -6.44 0.04 15.36
N VAL A 62 -5.70 -0.76 14.60
CA VAL A 62 -4.56 -0.23 13.82
C VAL A 62 -5.01 0.80 12.79
N GLN A 63 -4.24 1.88 12.67
CA GLN A 63 -4.36 2.87 11.61
C GLN A 63 -3.36 2.59 10.48
N SER A 64 -2.20 2.01 10.84
CA SER A 64 -1.17 1.52 9.94
C SER A 64 -0.35 0.43 10.63
N LEU A 65 0.18 -0.51 9.86
CA LEU A 65 1.05 -1.59 10.36
C LEU A 65 2.55 -1.33 10.12
N ALA A 66 2.95 -0.13 9.74
CA ALA A 66 4.34 0.15 9.39
C ALA A 66 5.32 -0.22 10.51
N LYS A 67 5.04 0.17 11.75
CA LYS A 67 5.90 -0.15 12.92
C LYS A 67 5.86 -1.65 13.23
N TRP A 68 4.68 -2.25 13.21
CA TRP A 68 4.51 -3.67 13.47
C TRP A 68 5.25 -4.53 12.44
N LYS A 69 5.14 -4.21 11.15
CA LYS A 69 5.85 -4.94 10.09
C LYS A 69 7.37 -4.92 10.27
N ARG A 70 7.94 -3.76 10.62
CA ARG A 70 9.38 -3.66 10.89
C ARG A 70 9.82 -4.50 12.08
N MET A 71 9.01 -4.53 13.14
CA MET A 71 9.23 -5.42 14.28
C MET A 71 9.16 -6.88 13.84
N ALA A 72 8.11 -7.28 13.10
CA ALA A 72 7.92 -8.64 12.61
C ALA A 72 9.05 -9.10 11.69
N LEU A 73 9.55 -8.26 10.78
CA LEU A 73 10.72 -8.58 9.96
C LEU A 73 11.93 -8.98 10.80
N LYS A 74 12.18 -8.24 11.88
CA LYS A 74 13.29 -8.54 12.81
C LYS A 74 13.03 -9.81 13.59
N GLU A 75 11.86 -9.97 14.19
CA GLU A 75 11.51 -11.10 15.05
C GLU A 75 11.48 -12.42 14.30
N TYR A 76 11.01 -12.41 13.05
CA TYR A 76 10.95 -13.61 12.21
C TYR A 76 12.25 -13.85 11.43
N GLY A 77 13.25 -12.97 11.55
CA GLY A 77 14.60 -13.18 11.02
C GLY A 77 14.72 -12.99 9.51
N PHE A 78 13.89 -12.16 8.88
CA PHE A 78 13.98 -11.86 7.45
C PHE A 78 15.31 -11.22 7.10
N GLN A 79 15.90 -11.66 5.97
CA GLN A 79 17.19 -11.20 5.49
C GLN A 79 17.04 -10.15 4.38
N PRO A 80 18.10 -9.41 4.02
CA PRO A 80 18.08 -8.50 2.87
C PRO A 80 17.57 -9.19 1.61
N GLY A 81 16.65 -8.53 0.90
CA GLY A 81 15.97 -9.07 -0.27
C GLY A 81 14.71 -9.89 0.04
N GLU A 82 14.45 -10.20 1.30
CA GLU A 82 13.23 -10.87 1.76
C GLU A 82 12.27 -9.87 2.40
N GLY A 83 11.00 -10.25 2.51
CA GLY A 83 10.02 -9.40 3.16
C GLY A 83 8.73 -10.14 3.50
N LEU A 84 7.79 -9.39 4.01
CA LEU A 84 6.47 -9.89 4.35
C LEU A 84 5.37 -9.05 3.70
N TYR A 85 4.21 -9.66 3.50
CA TYR A 85 2.97 -8.95 3.23
C TYR A 85 1.85 -9.47 4.10
N THR A 86 0.88 -8.62 4.33
CA THR A 86 -0.31 -8.94 5.12
C THR A 86 -1.54 -8.28 4.54
N ASN A 87 -2.71 -8.84 4.86
CA ASN A 87 -3.98 -8.16 4.62
C ASN A 87 -4.25 -7.28 5.84
N MET A 88 -4.12 -5.99 5.67
CA MET A 88 -4.40 -5.01 6.72
C MET A 88 -5.84 -4.54 6.63
N ASN A 89 -6.54 -4.57 7.76
CA ASN A 89 -7.82 -3.88 7.94
C ASN A 89 -7.60 -2.76 8.95
N ALA A 90 -7.90 -1.54 8.58
CA ALA A 90 -7.74 -0.38 9.44
C ALA A 90 -9.02 0.46 9.50
N ILE A 91 -9.18 1.19 10.59
CA ILE A 91 -10.25 2.17 10.76
C ILE A 91 -9.60 3.54 10.95
N ARG A 92 -9.92 4.46 10.05
CA ARG A 92 -9.50 5.86 10.07
C ARG A 92 -10.70 6.73 10.41
N ARG A 93 -10.97 6.87 11.71
CA ARG A 93 -12.20 7.51 12.21
C ARG A 93 -12.32 9.00 11.90
N ASP A 94 -11.19 9.67 11.69
CA ASP A 94 -11.11 11.10 11.41
C ASP A 94 -10.91 11.40 9.91
N GLU A 95 -11.10 10.39 9.03
CA GLU A 95 -10.99 10.57 7.58
C GLU A 95 -12.11 11.46 7.05
N GLU A 96 -11.77 12.41 6.20
CA GLU A 96 -12.75 13.18 5.43
C GLU A 96 -13.28 12.32 4.27
N LEU A 97 -14.56 11.90 4.41
CA LEU A 97 -15.16 10.94 3.50
C LEU A 97 -15.56 11.59 2.18
N ASP A 98 -15.12 10.97 1.09
CA ASP A 98 -15.52 11.34 -0.27
C ASP A 98 -15.66 10.06 -1.14
N ASN A 99 -15.71 10.21 -2.46
CA ASN A 99 -15.80 9.07 -3.38
C ASN A 99 -14.51 8.25 -3.52
N LEU A 100 -13.39 8.71 -2.94
CA LEU A 100 -12.08 8.04 -2.95
C LEU A 100 -11.63 7.61 -1.55
N HIS A 101 -12.09 8.29 -0.50
CA HIS A 101 -11.65 8.08 0.88
C HIS A 101 -12.76 7.46 1.72
N SER A 102 -12.43 6.40 2.44
CA SER A 102 -13.32 5.67 3.34
C SER A 102 -12.70 5.60 4.73
N CYS A 103 -13.54 5.58 5.76
CA CYS A 103 -13.08 5.32 7.14
C CYS A 103 -12.58 3.88 7.35
N TYR A 104 -12.96 2.95 6.48
CA TYR A 104 -12.47 1.57 6.48
C TYR A 104 -11.47 1.37 5.36
N VAL A 105 -10.32 0.79 5.71
CA VAL A 105 -9.23 0.49 4.78
C VAL A 105 -8.97 -1.02 4.77
N ASP A 106 -8.98 -1.62 3.60
CA ASP A 106 -8.61 -3.00 3.32
C ASP A 106 -7.51 -2.99 2.24
N GLN A 107 -6.30 -3.30 2.60
CA GLN A 107 -5.15 -3.22 1.69
C GLN A 107 -4.18 -4.38 1.87
N TRP A 108 -3.46 -4.73 0.81
CA TRP A 108 -2.23 -5.50 0.91
C TRP A 108 -1.12 -4.56 1.35
N ASP A 109 -0.64 -4.80 2.54
CA ASP A 109 0.41 -4.00 3.15
C ASP A 109 1.69 -4.83 3.24
N TRP A 110 2.82 -4.30 2.83
CA TRP A 110 4.05 -5.04 2.71
C TRP A 110 5.27 -4.26 3.25
N GLU A 111 6.32 -4.99 3.58
CA GLU A 111 7.61 -4.44 3.99
C GLU A 111 8.71 -5.40 3.54
N ARG A 112 9.84 -4.90 3.04
CA ARG A 112 10.97 -5.70 2.58
C ARG A 112 12.26 -5.18 3.20
N VAL A 113 13.15 -6.10 3.58
CA VAL A 113 14.47 -5.76 4.08
C VAL A 113 15.37 -5.39 2.91
N ILE A 114 16.01 -4.22 2.98
CA ILE A 114 17.04 -3.77 2.06
C ILE A 114 18.30 -3.42 2.83
N THR A 115 19.45 -3.51 2.18
CA THR A 115 20.72 -3.05 2.75
C THR A 115 20.80 -1.52 2.70
N LYS A 116 21.80 -0.95 3.38
CA LYS A 116 22.04 0.50 3.32
C LYS A 116 22.42 0.96 1.91
N GLU A 117 23.18 0.15 1.19
CA GLU A 117 23.62 0.40 -0.18
C GLU A 117 22.47 0.39 -1.17
N GLU A 118 21.47 -0.46 -0.92
CA GLU A 118 20.23 -0.55 -1.74
C GLU A 118 19.26 0.61 -1.48
N ARG A 119 19.51 1.45 -0.46
CA ARG A 119 18.66 2.63 -0.20
C ARG A 119 18.99 3.76 -1.18
N ASN A 120 18.63 3.58 -2.43
CA ASN A 120 18.88 4.50 -3.53
C ASN A 120 17.67 4.57 -4.48
N GLU A 121 17.72 5.51 -5.41
CA GLU A 121 16.63 5.76 -6.36
C GLU A 121 16.43 4.60 -7.34
N GLU A 122 17.49 3.91 -7.75
CA GLU A 122 17.36 2.78 -8.68
C GLU A 122 16.62 1.60 -8.04
N THR A 123 16.96 1.26 -6.81
CA THR A 123 16.21 0.25 -6.04
C THR A 123 14.73 0.61 -5.91
N LEU A 124 14.41 1.89 -5.69
CA LEU A 124 13.03 2.36 -5.66
C LEU A 124 12.35 2.14 -7.01
N LYS A 125 12.98 2.57 -8.10
CA LYS A 125 12.44 2.41 -9.46
C LYS A 125 12.24 0.95 -9.84
N ASP A 126 13.19 0.09 -9.52
CA ASP A 126 13.07 -1.35 -9.78
C ASP A 126 11.94 -1.98 -8.97
N THR A 127 11.79 -1.58 -7.72
CA THR A 127 10.66 -2.02 -6.88
C THR A 127 9.32 -1.61 -7.49
N VAL A 128 9.19 -0.36 -7.94
CA VAL A 128 7.98 0.13 -8.61
C VAL A 128 7.70 -0.62 -9.91
N ARG A 129 8.74 -0.86 -10.73
CA ARG A 129 8.61 -1.66 -11.97
C ARG A 129 8.15 -3.08 -11.69
N ALA A 130 8.69 -3.72 -10.64
CA ALA A 130 8.29 -5.07 -10.23
C ALA A 130 6.82 -5.12 -9.81
N ILE A 131 6.37 -4.15 -8.99
CA ILE A 131 4.96 -4.03 -8.60
C ILE A 131 4.08 -3.81 -9.83
N PHE A 132 4.45 -2.88 -10.70
CA PHE A 132 3.68 -2.57 -11.91
C PHE A 132 3.57 -3.77 -12.84
N LYS A 133 4.63 -4.55 -13.00
CA LYS A 133 4.61 -5.81 -13.77
C LYS A 133 3.53 -6.76 -13.28
N VAL A 134 3.37 -6.92 -11.96
CA VAL A 134 2.30 -7.75 -11.38
C VAL A 134 0.93 -7.16 -11.66
N ILE A 135 0.76 -5.84 -11.52
CA ILE A 135 -0.51 -5.16 -11.81
C ILE A 135 -0.88 -5.31 -13.30
N LYS A 136 0.09 -5.12 -14.21
CA LYS A 136 -0.10 -5.27 -15.65
C LYS A 136 -0.46 -6.72 -16.03
N HIS A 137 0.19 -7.70 -15.39
CA HIS A 137 -0.16 -9.11 -15.55
C HIS A 137 -1.60 -9.37 -15.11
N MET A 138 -2.01 -8.82 -13.96
CA MET A 138 -3.38 -8.95 -13.48
C MET A 138 -4.42 -8.32 -14.40
N GLU A 139 -4.12 -7.16 -14.99
CA GLU A 139 -4.99 -6.56 -16.02
C GLU A 139 -5.19 -7.51 -17.21
N HIS A 140 -4.12 -8.15 -17.67
CA HIS A 140 -4.18 -9.14 -18.75
C HIS A 140 -5.02 -10.36 -18.36
N GLU A 141 -4.80 -10.93 -17.18
CA GLU A 141 -5.54 -12.08 -16.66
C GLU A 141 -7.04 -11.78 -16.50
N VAL A 142 -7.37 -10.60 -15.98
CA VAL A 142 -8.76 -10.15 -15.84
C VAL A 142 -9.41 -9.97 -17.20
N TRP A 143 -8.74 -9.32 -18.17
CA TRP A 143 -9.24 -9.15 -19.53
C TRP A 143 -9.44 -10.49 -20.24
N TYR A 144 -8.51 -11.43 -20.10
CA TYR A 144 -8.62 -12.76 -20.70
C TYR A 144 -9.84 -13.53 -20.14
N LYS A 145 -10.03 -13.48 -18.83
CA LYS A 145 -11.11 -14.22 -18.15
C LYS A 145 -12.46 -13.53 -18.23
N TYR A 146 -12.47 -12.23 -18.35
CA TYR A 146 -13.66 -11.38 -18.41
C TYR A 146 -13.56 -10.42 -19.60
N PRO A 147 -13.92 -10.85 -20.83
CA PRO A 147 -13.70 -10.07 -22.07
C PRO A 147 -14.40 -8.70 -22.12
N GLN A 148 -15.36 -8.45 -21.22
CA GLN A 148 -15.99 -7.14 -21.04
C GLN A 148 -15.09 -6.13 -20.28
N ALA A 149 -14.02 -6.58 -19.65
CA ALA A 149 -13.05 -5.70 -19.03
C ALA A 149 -12.19 -5.01 -20.10
N VAL A 150 -11.82 -3.76 -19.86
CA VAL A 150 -10.97 -2.98 -20.76
C VAL A 150 -9.59 -2.87 -20.15
N LYS A 151 -8.55 -3.01 -20.99
CA LYS A 151 -7.17 -2.71 -20.59
C LYS A 151 -6.99 -1.19 -20.61
N ILE A 152 -6.52 -0.63 -19.52
CA ILE A 152 -6.35 0.82 -19.34
C ILE A 152 -4.97 1.21 -18.82
N LEU A 153 -4.12 0.24 -18.49
CA LEU A 153 -2.80 0.52 -17.95
C LEU A 153 -1.80 0.75 -19.09
N PRO A 154 -0.90 1.74 -18.94
CA PRO A 154 0.19 1.98 -19.89
C PRO A 154 1.13 0.77 -19.98
N ASP A 155 1.97 0.76 -21.00
CA ASP A 155 2.95 -0.32 -21.15
C ASP A 155 4.12 -0.20 -20.17
N GLN A 156 4.41 1.01 -19.71
CA GLN A 156 5.51 1.30 -18.81
C GLN A 156 5.11 2.33 -17.74
N VAL A 157 5.81 2.27 -16.60
CA VAL A 157 5.71 3.28 -15.56
C VAL A 157 6.51 4.51 -15.96
N THR A 158 5.89 5.67 -15.86
CA THR A 158 6.58 6.96 -15.99
C THR A 158 6.97 7.46 -14.60
N PHE A 159 8.22 7.86 -14.46
CA PHE A 159 8.73 8.49 -13.25
C PHE A 159 8.86 9.99 -13.47
N ILE A 160 8.34 10.77 -12.56
CA ILE A 160 8.45 12.22 -12.56
C ILE A 160 8.74 12.70 -11.14
N THR A 161 9.63 13.65 -10.99
CA THR A 161 9.97 14.23 -9.69
C THR A 161 9.00 15.36 -9.31
N SER A 162 8.92 15.65 -8.01
CA SER A 162 8.12 16.77 -7.52
C SER A 162 8.63 18.12 -8.10
N GLN A 163 9.94 18.24 -8.35
CA GLN A 163 10.51 19.44 -8.98
C GLN A 163 10.07 19.57 -10.44
N GLU A 164 10.12 18.49 -11.22
CA GLU A 164 9.63 18.50 -12.61
C GLU A 164 8.14 18.85 -12.67
N LEU A 165 7.33 18.38 -11.72
CA LEU A 165 5.92 18.75 -11.62
C LEU A 165 5.75 20.24 -11.29
N GLU A 166 6.60 20.79 -10.43
CA GLU A 166 6.58 22.21 -10.08
C GLU A 166 6.97 23.10 -11.27
N ASP A 167 8.01 22.71 -11.98
CA ASP A 167 8.49 23.42 -13.15
C ASP A 167 7.46 23.38 -14.30
N ARG A 168 6.75 22.25 -14.45
CA ARG A 168 5.73 22.05 -15.48
C ARG A 168 4.41 22.79 -15.18
N TYR A 169 4.04 22.87 -13.91
CA TYR A 169 2.79 23.50 -13.46
C TYR A 169 3.05 24.52 -12.35
N PRO A 170 3.71 25.66 -12.68
CA PRO A 170 4.05 26.67 -11.69
C PRO A 170 2.79 27.27 -11.07
N GLY A 171 2.85 27.60 -9.78
CA GLY A 171 1.75 28.22 -9.03
C GLY A 171 0.58 27.30 -8.69
N LYS A 172 0.69 25.98 -8.97
CA LYS A 172 -0.28 24.98 -8.57
C LYS A 172 0.12 24.32 -7.26
N THR A 173 -0.88 23.88 -6.48
CA THR A 173 -0.64 23.04 -5.29
C THR A 173 -0.13 21.66 -5.69
N PRO A 174 0.57 20.91 -4.81
CA PRO A 174 1.01 19.56 -5.11
C PRO A 174 -0.13 18.65 -5.63
N LYS A 175 -1.28 18.67 -4.99
CA LYS A 175 -2.46 17.87 -5.39
C LYS A 175 -3.00 18.27 -6.78
N GLU A 176 -3.00 19.55 -7.11
CA GLU A 176 -3.40 20.00 -8.46
C GLU A 176 -2.40 19.54 -9.52
N ARG A 177 -1.09 19.57 -9.22
CA ARG A 177 -0.03 19.10 -10.12
C ARG A 177 -0.18 17.60 -10.42
N GLU A 178 -0.40 16.78 -9.39
CA GLU A 178 -0.63 15.35 -9.52
C GLU A 178 -1.87 15.05 -10.37
N ASN A 179 -2.96 15.77 -10.16
CA ASN A 179 -4.19 15.61 -10.94
C ASN A 179 -3.98 15.99 -12.42
N LEU A 180 -3.22 17.05 -12.69
CA LEU A 180 -2.94 17.51 -14.05
C LEU A 180 -2.08 16.51 -14.82
N ILE A 181 -0.98 16.04 -14.23
CA ILE A 181 -0.11 15.06 -14.87
C ILE A 181 -0.81 13.73 -15.12
N THR A 182 -1.60 13.24 -14.15
CA THR A 182 -2.37 12.02 -14.31
C THR A 182 -3.38 12.12 -15.44
N LYS A 183 -4.02 13.28 -15.58
CA LYS A 183 -4.96 13.53 -16.67
C LYS A 183 -4.26 13.55 -18.03
N GLU A 184 -3.07 14.15 -18.11
CA GLU A 184 -2.27 14.21 -19.33
C GLU A 184 -1.86 12.81 -19.80
N TYR A 185 -1.26 12.00 -18.92
CA TYR A 185 -0.87 10.63 -19.27
C TYR A 185 -2.05 9.71 -19.60
N ARG A 186 -3.24 9.96 -19.07
CA ARG A 186 -4.46 9.24 -19.46
C ARG A 186 -4.99 9.63 -20.83
N SER A 187 -4.77 10.86 -21.28
CA SER A 187 -5.30 11.37 -22.55
C SER A 187 -4.44 11.02 -23.76
N GLU A 188 -3.18 10.63 -23.55
CA GLU A 188 -2.27 10.22 -24.62
C GLU A 188 -2.49 8.77 -25.09
N GLU A 189 -3.30 8.00 -24.36
CA GLU A 189 -3.57 6.57 -24.62
C GLU A 189 -4.92 6.30 -25.35
N HIS A 190 -5.58 7.34 -25.87
CA HIS A 190 -6.85 7.21 -26.61
C HIS A 190 -6.75 7.66 -28.07
#